data_45780b471692c38857e50905da44fe1f
#
_entry.id   45780b471692c38857e50905da44fe1f
#
_cell.length_a   1.000
_cell.length_b   1.000
_cell.length_c   1.000
_cell.angle_alpha   90.00
_cell.angle_beta   90.00
_cell.angle_gamma   90.00
#
_symmetry.space_group_name_H-M   'P 1'
#
loop_
_entity.id
_entity.type
_entity.pdbx_description
1 polymer ?
#
loop_
_entity_poly.entity_id
_entity_poly.type
_entity_poly.pdbx_seq_one_letter_code
_entity_poly.pdbx_strand_id
1 'polypeptide(L)'
;MPGPPGNAAPAPRFGFLLLPNFSLIALSSAVDPLRLANQVLGRRVFDYVTIGLRAEPVLSSDGIRLLPDQALGDSSQFDTVFVIGPNPIPKTGFGEISRWLRRLAAQGIALGGIDTGCYFLAKAGLLQGYRCTIHWEDRETLLEEFPQLLVSSRLFEIDRDRYTCSGGVSPLDLMTFVLRRPPGSRALAQQVSDLLVSTQRSPDENQSLAMRYRYANVPELLLEALEIMESNVEEPLSPSEIADYLKISRRQLERQFREFLNTGPARKYLEIRLARARLSVLRTSRRIDEIASACGFASAAHFIDRYRTAFGNSPQAERKALLGARQ
;
A
#
# COMPACT_ATOMS: atom_id res chain seq x y z
N MET A 1 -32.25 26.18 -33.51
CA MET A 1 -32.15 26.45 -32.07
C MET A 1 -31.62 25.19 -31.42
N PRO A 2 -30.41 25.14 -30.82
CA PRO A 2 -30.00 24.01 -30.00
C PRO A 2 -30.86 24.02 -28.74
N GLY A 3 -31.45 22.85 -28.41
CA GLY A 3 -32.23 22.65 -27.19
C GLY A 3 -31.43 22.97 -25.93
N PRO A 4 -32.14 23.23 -24.79
CA PRO A 4 -31.47 23.55 -23.54
C PRO A 4 -30.49 22.43 -23.15
N PRO A 5 -29.34 22.76 -22.54
CA PRO A 5 -28.39 21.74 -22.10
C PRO A 5 -29.11 20.84 -21.10
N GLY A 6 -29.21 19.55 -21.46
CA GLY A 6 -29.75 18.55 -20.56
C GLY A 6 -29.05 18.61 -19.22
N ASN A 7 -29.80 18.42 -18.15
CA ASN A 7 -29.36 18.40 -16.75
C ASN A 7 -28.23 17.41 -16.62
N ALA A 8 -26.97 17.88 -16.80
CA ALA A 8 -25.80 17.05 -16.61
C ALA A 8 -25.79 16.66 -15.12
N ALA A 9 -25.70 15.37 -14.84
CA ALA A 9 -25.52 14.89 -13.47
C ALA A 9 -24.38 15.68 -12.81
N PRO A 10 -24.50 16.04 -11.53
CA PRO A 10 -23.45 16.80 -10.84
C PRO A 10 -22.12 16.05 -10.95
N ALA A 11 -21.04 16.82 -11.12
CA ALA A 11 -19.68 16.27 -11.20
C ALA A 11 -19.36 15.46 -9.93
N PRO A 12 -18.88 14.20 -10.04
CA PRO A 12 -18.48 13.44 -8.88
C PRO A 12 -17.38 14.19 -8.12
N ARG A 13 -17.56 14.29 -6.79
CA ARG A 13 -16.70 15.05 -5.91
C ARG A 13 -15.88 14.14 -5.01
N PHE A 14 -14.55 14.27 -5.10
CA PHE A 14 -13.58 13.51 -4.35
C PHE A 14 -13.00 14.35 -3.21
N GLY A 15 -12.98 13.81 -1.99
CA GLY A 15 -12.29 14.38 -0.84
C GLY A 15 -11.01 13.61 -0.52
N PHE A 16 -9.92 14.30 -0.26
CA PHE A 16 -8.64 13.70 0.15
C PHE A 16 -8.27 14.21 1.55
N LEU A 17 -8.53 13.39 2.58
CA LEU A 17 -8.15 13.68 3.96
C LEU A 17 -6.66 13.51 4.14
N LEU A 18 -5.97 14.61 4.43
CA LEU A 18 -4.54 14.65 4.69
C LEU A 18 -4.27 14.50 6.17
N LEU A 19 -3.55 13.47 6.56
CA LEU A 19 -3.12 13.29 7.93
C LEU A 19 -1.66 13.75 8.10
N PRO A 20 -1.25 14.29 9.26
CA PRO A 20 0.15 14.68 9.47
C PRO A 20 1.12 13.56 9.09
N ASN A 21 2.18 13.87 8.36
CA ASN A 21 3.12 12.92 7.73
C ASN A 21 2.52 12.10 6.58
N PHE A 22 1.49 12.59 5.92
CA PHE A 22 0.95 11.95 4.72
C PHE A 22 1.99 11.85 3.59
N SER A 23 1.85 10.87 2.73
CA SER A 23 2.69 10.70 1.55
C SER A 23 2.27 11.70 0.44
N LEU A 24 3.14 12.68 0.12
CA LEU A 24 2.86 13.68 -0.91
C LEU A 24 2.78 13.05 -2.31
N ILE A 25 3.66 12.11 -2.62
CA ILE A 25 3.61 11.39 -3.89
C ILE A 25 2.30 10.60 -4.05
N ALA A 26 1.79 10.02 -2.96
CA ALA A 26 0.54 9.28 -3.00
C ALA A 26 -0.66 10.21 -3.23
N LEU A 27 -0.67 11.39 -2.61
CA LEU A 27 -1.67 12.43 -2.87
C LEU A 27 -1.62 12.89 -4.33
N SER A 28 -0.45 13.28 -4.83
CA SER A 28 -0.27 13.76 -6.21
C SER A 28 -0.69 12.69 -7.22
N SER A 29 -0.32 11.43 -6.97
CA SER A 29 -0.71 10.28 -7.81
C SER A 29 -2.23 10.03 -7.82
N ALA A 30 -2.93 10.45 -6.77
CA ALA A 30 -4.40 10.33 -6.71
C ALA A 30 -5.11 11.52 -7.36
N VAL A 31 -4.59 12.73 -7.23
CA VAL A 31 -5.23 13.97 -7.70
C VAL A 31 -4.98 14.24 -9.18
N ASP A 32 -3.75 14.02 -9.66
CA ASP A 32 -3.36 14.37 -11.03
C ASP A 32 -4.18 13.65 -12.12
N PRO A 33 -4.59 12.36 -11.99
CA PRO A 33 -5.47 11.76 -12.97
C PRO A 33 -6.81 12.50 -13.14
N LEU A 34 -7.40 13.01 -12.05
CA LEU A 34 -8.64 13.79 -12.08
C LEU A 34 -8.44 15.15 -12.77
N ARG A 35 -7.33 15.82 -12.42
CA ARG A 35 -6.95 17.10 -13.04
C ARG A 35 -6.76 16.96 -14.55
N LEU A 36 -5.99 15.94 -14.97
CA LEU A 36 -5.72 15.67 -16.38
C LEU A 36 -6.98 15.25 -17.14
N ALA A 37 -7.85 14.45 -16.51
CA ALA A 37 -9.15 14.11 -17.10
C ALA A 37 -9.98 15.37 -17.41
N ASN A 38 -10.04 16.34 -16.49
CA ASN A 38 -10.70 17.61 -16.72
C ASN A 38 -10.03 18.41 -17.85
N GLN A 39 -8.70 18.39 -17.92
CA GLN A 39 -7.93 19.06 -18.99
C GLN A 39 -8.24 18.44 -20.37
N VAL A 40 -8.24 17.12 -20.50
CA VAL A 40 -8.57 16.39 -21.73
C VAL A 40 -9.99 16.69 -22.18
N LEU A 41 -10.94 16.75 -21.22
CA LEU A 41 -12.35 17.04 -21.51
C LEU A 41 -12.65 18.53 -21.76
N GLY A 42 -11.69 19.43 -21.52
CA GLY A 42 -11.85 20.87 -21.66
C GLY A 42 -12.88 21.48 -20.68
N ARG A 43 -13.30 20.73 -19.65
CA ARG A 43 -14.27 21.17 -18.63
C ARG A 43 -14.10 20.41 -17.32
N ARG A 44 -14.57 20.99 -16.22
CA ARG A 44 -14.55 20.33 -14.90
C ARG A 44 -15.66 19.27 -14.82
N VAL A 45 -15.27 18.01 -14.98
CA VAL A 45 -16.13 16.82 -14.89
C VAL A 45 -15.89 16.08 -13.58
N PHE A 46 -14.69 16.20 -12.99
CA PHE A 46 -14.31 15.63 -11.72
C PHE A 46 -13.95 16.76 -10.76
N ASP A 47 -14.69 16.88 -9.67
CA ASP A 47 -14.37 17.81 -8.60
C ASP A 47 -13.52 17.14 -7.52
N TYR A 48 -12.56 17.85 -6.93
CA TYR A 48 -11.74 17.31 -5.86
C TYR A 48 -11.27 18.42 -4.92
N VAL A 49 -11.14 18.07 -3.64
CA VAL A 49 -10.67 18.96 -2.59
C VAL A 49 -9.78 18.20 -1.61
N THR A 50 -8.81 18.89 -1.04
CA THR A 50 -8.00 18.41 0.08
C THR A 50 -8.65 18.80 1.41
N ILE A 51 -8.62 17.90 2.38
CA ILE A 51 -9.24 18.06 3.70
C ILE A 51 -8.16 17.91 4.76
N GLY A 52 -8.06 18.86 5.67
CA GLY A 52 -7.22 18.74 6.87
C GLY A 52 -8.06 18.43 8.11
N LEU A 53 -7.45 17.96 9.19
CA LEU A 53 -8.13 17.85 10.48
C LEU A 53 -8.57 19.23 10.99
N ARG A 54 -7.80 20.28 10.65
CA ARG A 54 -8.05 21.70 10.89
C ARG A 54 -7.73 22.48 9.61
N ALA A 55 -8.14 23.74 9.54
CA ALA A 55 -7.80 24.67 8.45
C ALA A 55 -6.36 25.24 8.61
N GLU A 56 -5.40 24.34 8.79
CA GLU A 56 -3.99 24.65 9.03
C GLU A 56 -3.11 23.83 8.09
N PRO A 57 -1.89 24.31 7.76
CA PRO A 57 -0.96 23.57 6.91
C PRO A 57 -0.62 22.21 7.49
N VAL A 58 -0.80 21.16 6.71
CA VAL A 58 -0.45 19.77 7.05
C VAL A 58 0.94 19.46 6.50
N LEU A 59 1.83 18.97 7.36
CA LEU A 59 3.18 18.55 6.97
C LEU A 59 3.11 17.15 6.34
N SER A 60 3.69 17.01 5.15
CA SER A 60 3.89 15.73 4.48
C SER A 60 5.13 14.99 5.02
N SER A 61 5.30 13.73 4.66
CA SER A 61 6.43 12.89 5.10
C SER A 61 7.79 13.36 4.56
N ASP A 62 7.81 14.14 3.48
CA ASP A 62 8.99 14.75 2.87
C ASP A 62 9.25 16.20 3.32
N GLY A 63 8.48 16.71 4.31
CA GLY A 63 8.68 18.01 4.93
C GLY A 63 8.00 19.18 4.22
N ILE A 64 7.21 18.94 3.17
CA ILE A 64 6.45 19.97 2.48
C ILE A 64 5.15 20.26 3.24
N ARG A 65 4.81 21.54 3.41
CA ARG A 65 3.54 21.96 4.02
C ARG A 65 2.51 22.24 2.96
N LEU A 66 1.34 21.61 3.09
CA LEU A 66 0.19 21.82 2.21
C LEU A 66 -0.97 22.39 3.03
N LEU A 67 -1.50 23.55 2.63
CA LEU A 67 -2.72 24.09 3.20
C LEU A 67 -3.91 23.38 2.56
N PRO A 68 -4.74 22.65 3.32
CA PRO A 68 -5.91 21.97 2.76
C PRO A 68 -6.98 22.99 2.36
N ASP A 69 -7.81 22.62 1.38
CA ASP A 69 -8.91 23.47 0.90
C ASP A 69 -9.98 23.69 1.98
N GLN A 70 -10.16 22.70 2.87
CA GLN A 70 -11.13 22.77 3.97
C GLN A 70 -10.70 21.94 5.18
N ALA A 71 -11.29 22.25 6.35
CA ALA A 71 -11.16 21.44 7.55
C ALA A 71 -12.13 20.26 7.55
N LEU A 72 -11.86 19.29 8.43
CA LEU A 72 -12.76 18.19 8.75
C LEU A 72 -14.09 18.76 9.27
N GLY A 73 -15.17 18.55 8.56
CA GLY A 73 -16.47 19.16 8.90
C GLY A 73 -17.64 18.52 8.18
N ASP A 74 -18.56 19.33 7.72
CA ASP A 74 -19.74 18.90 7.03
C ASP A 74 -19.40 18.23 5.68
N SER A 75 -19.93 17.03 5.50
CA SER A 75 -19.47 16.07 4.51
C SER A 75 -20.52 15.75 3.44
N SER A 76 -21.66 16.44 3.47
CA SER A 76 -22.84 16.11 2.66
C SER A 76 -22.68 16.27 1.13
N GLN A 77 -21.45 16.47 0.66
CA GLN A 77 -21.18 16.82 -0.74
C GLN A 77 -20.14 15.94 -1.43
N PHE A 78 -19.76 14.81 -0.85
CA PHE A 78 -18.78 13.92 -1.47
C PHE A 78 -19.43 12.66 -2.03
N ASP A 79 -18.94 12.19 -3.17
CA ASP A 79 -19.23 10.86 -3.69
C ASP A 79 -18.22 9.83 -3.16
N THR A 80 -16.97 10.26 -3.00
CA THR A 80 -15.90 9.42 -2.49
C THR A 80 -14.92 10.21 -1.63
N VAL A 81 -14.50 9.65 -0.49
CA VAL A 81 -13.47 10.26 0.35
C VAL A 81 -12.32 9.27 0.56
N PHE A 82 -11.11 9.74 0.29
CA PHE A 82 -9.87 9.00 0.53
C PHE A 82 -9.14 9.53 1.75
N VAL A 83 -8.64 8.64 2.59
CA VAL A 83 -7.68 8.96 3.66
C VAL A 83 -6.27 8.75 3.11
N ILE A 84 -5.47 9.82 3.04
CA ILE A 84 -4.05 9.73 2.71
C ILE A 84 -3.31 9.48 4.02
N GLY A 85 -2.85 8.26 4.19
CA GLY A 85 -2.28 7.81 5.46
C GLY A 85 -0.87 8.34 5.74
N PRO A 86 -0.54 8.52 7.04
CA PRO A 86 0.80 8.92 7.45
C PRO A 86 1.76 7.73 7.52
N ASN A 87 3.04 8.00 7.36
CA ASN A 87 4.09 7.03 7.66
C ASN A 87 5.07 7.65 8.68
N PRO A 88 5.18 7.09 9.90
CA PRO A 88 4.52 5.88 10.42
C PRO A 88 3.06 6.09 10.84
N ILE A 89 2.32 4.99 11.00
CA ILE A 89 0.97 5.00 11.58
C ILE A 89 1.05 5.51 13.03
N PRO A 90 0.27 6.53 13.43
CA PRO A 90 0.28 7.05 14.79
C PRO A 90 -0.34 6.04 15.77
N LYS A 91 0.05 6.11 17.04
CA LYS A 91 -0.48 5.22 18.08
C LYS A 91 -1.84 5.67 18.62
N THR A 92 -2.19 6.92 18.47
CA THR A 92 -3.39 7.57 19.05
C THR A 92 -4.00 8.57 18.05
N GLY A 93 -5.13 9.17 18.40
CA GLY A 93 -5.76 10.23 17.60
C GLY A 93 -6.83 9.73 16.62
N PHE A 94 -7.24 8.48 16.69
CA PHE A 94 -8.20 7.91 15.73
C PHE A 94 -9.67 8.30 15.95
N GLY A 95 -10.03 8.76 17.15
CA GLY A 95 -11.44 8.91 17.56
C GLY A 95 -12.23 9.91 16.72
N GLU A 96 -11.67 11.06 16.39
CA GLU A 96 -12.33 12.10 15.59
C GLU A 96 -12.49 11.62 14.14
N ILE A 97 -11.41 11.09 13.57
CA ILE A 97 -11.37 10.57 12.20
C ILE A 97 -12.36 9.41 12.04
N SER A 98 -12.35 8.43 12.97
CA SER A 98 -13.23 7.28 12.91
C SER A 98 -14.71 7.67 12.99
N ARG A 99 -15.05 8.67 13.84
CA ARG A 99 -16.44 9.18 13.92
C ARG A 99 -16.87 9.84 12.62
N TRP A 100 -15.99 10.62 12.02
CA TRP A 100 -16.26 11.28 10.74
C TRP A 100 -16.43 10.27 9.61
N LEU A 101 -15.52 9.30 9.47
CA LEU A 101 -15.60 8.24 8.46
C LEU A 101 -16.86 7.39 8.60
N ARG A 102 -17.31 7.08 9.82
CA ARG A 102 -18.57 6.36 10.04
C ARG A 102 -19.79 7.19 9.61
N ARG A 103 -19.77 8.51 9.82
CA ARG A 103 -20.84 9.38 9.33
C ARG A 103 -20.92 9.39 7.81
N LEU A 104 -19.76 9.46 7.11
CA LEU A 104 -19.70 9.37 5.67
C LEU A 104 -20.27 8.04 5.15
N ALA A 105 -19.84 6.93 5.77
CA ALA A 105 -20.35 5.60 5.42
C ALA A 105 -21.86 5.48 5.61
N ALA A 106 -22.41 6.04 6.71
CA ALA A 106 -23.86 6.06 6.96
C ALA A 106 -24.63 6.90 5.95
N GLN A 107 -23.99 7.86 5.29
CA GLN A 107 -24.55 8.66 4.20
C GLN A 107 -24.41 7.99 2.81
N GLY A 108 -23.84 6.79 2.74
CA GLY A 108 -23.61 6.08 1.49
C GLY A 108 -22.40 6.58 0.68
N ILE A 109 -21.54 7.43 1.28
CA ILE A 109 -20.34 7.94 0.62
C ILE A 109 -19.32 6.83 0.54
N ALA A 110 -18.75 6.62 -0.65
CA ALA A 110 -17.69 5.65 -0.85
C ALA A 110 -16.40 6.10 -0.12
N LEU A 111 -15.68 5.14 0.45
CA LEU A 111 -14.50 5.43 1.25
C LEU A 111 -13.27 4.73 0.72
N GLY A 112 -12.15 5.44 0.72
CA GLY A 112 -10.87 4.91 0.31
C GLY A 112 -9.76 5.11 1.34
N GLY A 113 -8.77 4.21 1.29
CA GLY A 113 -7.53 4.31 2.05
C GLY A 113 -6.34 4.23 1.10
N ILE A 114 -5.49 5.24 1.13
CA ILE A 114 -4.27 5.33 0.34
C ILE A 114 -3.08 5.21 1.28
N ASP A 115 -2.13 4.35 0.93
CA ASP A 115 -0.98 4.02 1.77
C ASP A 115 -1.44 3.41 3.10
N THR A 116 -1.07 3.96 4.24
CA THR A 116 -1.56 3.56 5.56
C THR A 116 -2.99 4.05 5.87
N GLY A 117 -3.64 4.78 4.96
CA GLY A 117 -5.02 5.24 5.09
C GLY A 117 -6.04 4.11 5.28
N CYS A 118 -5.74 2.92 4.74
CA CYS A 118 -6.52 1.70 4.98
C CYS A 118 -6.64 1.35 6.48
N TYR A 119 -5.60 1.58 7.27
CA TYR A 119 -5.61 1.35 8.71
C TYR A 119 -6.64 2.20 9.44
N PHE A 120 -6.88 3.45 9.00
CA PHE A 120 -7.89 4.33 9.58
C PHE A 120 -9.32 3.86 9.28
N LEU A 121 -9.55 3.28 8.10
CA LEU A 121 -10.83 2.63 7.78
C LEU A 121 -11.03 1.37 8.64
N ALA A 122 -9.98 0.58 8.86
CA ALA A 122 -10.01 -0.58 9.74
C ALA A 122 -10.34 -0.19 11.19
N LYS A 123 -9.68 0.85 11.73
CA LYS A 123 -9.97 1.41 13.07
C LYS A 123 -11.38 1.93 13.21
N ALA A 124 -11.96 2.43 12.13
CA ALA A 124 -13.35 2.85 12.12
C ALA A 124 -14.34 1.67 12.01
N GLY A 125 -13.87 0.42 11.81
CA GLY A 125 -14.71 -0.76 11.61
C GLY A 125 -15.36 -0.86 10.23
N LEU A 126 -14.83 -0.14 9.23
CA LEU A 126 -15.44 0.06 7.91
C LEU A 126 -14.90 -0.88 6.82
N LEU A 127 -14.01 -1.81 7.18
CA LEU A 127 -13.44 -2.80 6.26
C LEU A 127 -13.88 -4.24 6.55
N GLN A 128 -14.76 -4.46 7.52
CA GLN A 128 -15.21 -5.80 7.86
C GLN A 128 -16.03 -6.41 6.71
N GLY A 129 -15.61 -7.59 6.22
CA GLY A 129 -16.22 -8.24 5.07
C GLY A 129 -15.93 -7.59 3.71
N TYR A 130 -14.94 -6.70 3.66
CA TYR A 130 -14.39 -6.13 2.43
C TYR A 130 -12.98 -6.65 2.18
N ARG A 131 -12.64 -6.89 0.91
CA ARG A 131 -11.25 -7.01 0.50
C ARG A 131 -10.59 -5.65 0.53
N CYS A 132 -9.39 -5.60 1.07
CA CYS A 132 -8.60 -4.37 1.15
C CYS A 132 -7.12 -4.65 0.93
N THR A 133 -6.37 -3.59 0.69
CA THR A 133 -4.91 -3.63 0.65
C THR A 133 -4.34 -2.42 1.38
N ILE A 134 -3.10 -2.53 1.83
CA ILE A 134 -2.33 -1.47 2.51
C ILE A 134 -0.89 -1.56 2.02
N HIS A 135 -0.07 -0.56 2.30
CA HIS A 135 1.36 -0.63 2.01
C HIS A 135 1.98 -1.90 2.60
N TRP A 136 2.80 -2.59 1.81
CA TRP A 136 3.35 -3.90 2.16
C TRP A 136 4.11 -3.92 3.51
N GLU A 137 4.77 -2.81 3.87
CA GLU A 137 5.47 -2.66 5.16
C GLU A 137 4.53 -2.70 6.38
N ASP A 138 3.29 -2.24 6.22
CA ASP A 138 2.31 -2.12 7.30
C ASP A 138 1.26 -3.24 7.30
N ARG A 139 1.36 -4.18 6.33
CA ARG A 139 0.42 -5.30 6.20
C ARG A 139 0.37 -6.17 7.46
N GLU A 140 1.53 -6.47 8.06
CA GLU A 140 1.58 -7.27 9.29
C GLU A 140 1.01 -6.51 10.48
N THR A 141 1.30 -5.22 10.60
CA THR A 141 0.71 -4.36 11.64
C THR A 141 -0.81 -4.35 11.55
N LEU A 142 -1.35 -4.26 10.32
CA LEU A 142 -2.80 -4.29 10.10
C LEU A 142 -3.40 -5.64 10.50
N LEU A 143 -2.78 -6.75 10.10
CA LEU A 143 -3.26 -8.11 10.41
C LEU A 143 -3.08 -8.49 11.88
N GLU A 144 -2.05 -7.98 12.56
CA GLU A 144 -1.86 -8.17 14.00
C GLU A 144 -3.05 -7.59 14.79
N GLU A 145 -3.51 -6.41 14.40
CA GLU A 145 -4.58 -5.74 15.11
C GLU A 145 -5.98 -6.13 14.62
N PHE A 146 -6.10 -6.48 13.34
CA PHE A 146 -7.37 -6.82 12.68
C PHE A 146 -7.26 -8.15 11.92
N PRO A 147 -7.06 -9.29 12.62
CA PRO A 147 -6.81 -10.58 11.98
C PRO A 147 -7.96 -11.09 11.10
N GLN A 148 -9.16 -10.54 11.27
CA GLN A 148 -10.37 -10.91 10.51
C GLN A 148 -10.49 -10.20 9.15
N LEU A 149 -9.61 -9.24 8.83
CA LEU A 149 -9.68 -8.50 7.56
C LEU A 149 -9.16 -9.34 6.39
N LEU A 150 -9.78 -9.17 5.24
CA LEU A 150 -9.40 -9.82 3.98
C LEU A 150 -8.33 -8.96 3.26
N VAL A 151 -7.10 -9.00 3.77
CA VAL A 151 -5.99 -8.16 3.26
C VAL A 151 -5.26 -8.87 2.13
N SER A 152 -5.33 -8.32 0.93
CA SER A 152 -4.59 -8.79 -0.24
C SER A 152 -3.19 -8.17 -0.33
N SER A 153 -2.35 -8.74 -1.22
CA SER A 153 -1.06 -8.18 -1.60
C SER A 153 -1.10 -7.37 -2.90
N ARG A 154 -2.28 -7.08 -3.43
CA ARG A 154 -2.47 -6.33 -4.69
C ARG A 154 -2.05 -4.88 -4.53
N LEU A 155 -1.74 -4.22 -5.67
CA LEU A 155 -1.44 -2.79 -5.69
C LEU A 155 -2.61 -1.96 -5.19
N PHE A 156 -3.82 -2.32 -5.58
CA PHE A 156 -5.06 -1.72 -5.10
C PHE A 156 -6.21 -2.73 -5.11
N GLU A 157 -7.21 -2.47 -4.28
CA GLU A 157 -8.47 -3.20 -4.22
C GLU A 157 -9.65 -2.23 -4.35
N ILE A 158 -10.63 -2.64 -5.15
CA ILE A 158 -11.94 -2.00 -5.22
C ILE A 158 -12.97 -3.07 -4.90
N ASP A 159 -13.57 -2.96 -3.74
CA ASP A 159 -14.64 -3.86 -3.31
C ASP A 159 -15.87 -3.04 -2.93
N ARG A 160 -16.89 -3.11 -3.79
CA ARG A 160 -18.13 -2.32 -3.67
C ARG A 160 -17.84 -0.82 -3.56
N ASP A 161 -18.08 -0.23 -2.41
CA ASP A 161 -17.88 1.19 -2.06
C ASP A 161 -16.60 1.42 -1.22
N ARG A 162 -15.65 0.47 -1.24
CA ARG A 162 -14.35 0.59 -0.59
C ARG A 162 -13.23 0.53 -1.62
N TYR A 163 -12.30 1.50 -1.51
CA TYR A 163 -11.17 1.68 -2.41
C TYR A 163 -9.89 1.73 -1.58
N THR A 164 -8.97 0.81 -1.75
CA THR A 164 -7.71 0.81 -1.00
C THR A 164 -6.54 0.60 -1.93
N CYS A 165 -5.41 1.24 -1.65
CA CYS A 165 -4.19 1.01 -2.43
C CYS A 165 -2.93 1.12 -1.57
N SER A 166 -1.84 0.54 -2.08
CA SER A 166 -0.58 0.38 -1.38
C SER A 166 0.24 1.67 -1.18
N GLY A 167 -0.19 2.80 -1.75
CA GLY A 167 0.59 4.04 -1.65
C GLY A 167 1.68 4.18 -2.72
N GLY A 168 2.63 5.10 -2.51
CA GLY A 168 3.60 5.48 -3.53
C GLY A 168 2.91 5.98 -4.80
N VAL A 169 3.21 5.37 -5.95
CA VAL A 169 2.56 5.69 -7.23
C VAL A 169 1.33 4.81 -7.55
N SER A 170 0.97 3.86 -6.70
CA SER A 170 -0.18 2.98 -6.95
C SER A 170 -1.55 3.71 -6.96
N PRO A 171 -1.74 4.86 -6.29
CA PRO A 171 -2.97 5.64 -6.44
C PRO A 171 -3.22 6.12 -7.87
N LEU A 172 -2.16 6.28 -8.69
CA LEU A 172 -2.28 6.58 -10.10
C LEU A 172 -3.08 5.49 -10.84
N ASP A 173 -2.74 4.22 -10.61
CA ASP A 173 -3.42 3.08 -11.22
C ASP A 173 -4.86 2.97 -10.73
N LEU A 174 -5.08 3.12 -9.42
CA LEU A 174 -6.41 3.14 -8.81
C LEU A 174 -7.28 4.22 -9.46
N MET A 175 -6.82 5.46 -9.52
CA MET A 175 -7.61 6.58 -10.05
C MET A 175 -7.79 6.48 -11.56
N THR A 176 -6.80 6.03 -12.30
CA THR A 176 -6.95 5.74 -13.73
C THR A 176 -7.99 4.64 -13.97
N PHE A 177 -8.04 3.63 -13.10
CA PHE A 177 -9.10 2.62 -13.14
C PHE A 177 -10.49 3.21 -12.81
N VAL A 178 -10.58 4.13 -11.84
CA VAL A 178 -11.82 4.87 -11.52
C VAL A 178 -12.29 5.68 -12.73
N LEU A 179 -11.40 6.35 -13.46
CA LEU A 179 -11.70 7.11 -14.66
C LEU A 179 -12.31 6.28 -15.81
N ARG A 180 -12.22 4.94 -15.79
CA ARG A 180 -12.86 4.07 -16.79
C ARG A 180 -14.38 4.00 -16.64
N ARG A 181 -14.91 4.42 -15.49
CA ARG A 181 -16.35 4.41 -15.17
C ARG A 181 -16.99 5.77 -15.44
N PRO A 182 -18.30 5.83 -15.75
CA PRO A 182 -18.99 7.10 -15.87
C PRO A 182 -18.76 8.02 -14.66
N PRO A 183 -18.61 9.32 -14.89
CA PRO A 183 -18.70 10.08 -16.14
C PRO A 183 -17.46 10.01 -17.06
N GLY A 184 -16.43 9.23 -16.68
CA GLY A 184 -15.26 8.96 -17.49
C GLY A 184 -15.48 7.88 -18.55
N SER A 185 -14.41 7.37 -19.12
CA SER A 185 -14.43 6.28 -20.11
C SER A 185 -13.05 5.60 -20.18
N ARG A 186 -12.98 4.42 -20.81
CA ARG A 186 -11.70 3.75 -21.08
C ARG A 186 -10.78 4.61 -21.95
N ALA A 187 -11.34 5.33 -22.94
CA ALA A 187 -10.57 6.22 -23.80
C ALA A 187 -9.98 7.40 -23.01
N LEU A 188 -10.76 8.02 -22.10
CA LEU A 188 -10.27 9.07 -21.23
C LEU A 188 -9.14 8.57 -20.32
N ALA A 189 -9.31 7.41 -19.70
CA ALA A 189 -8.29 6.81 -18.85
C ALA A 189 -6.99 6.53 -19.62
N GLN A 190 -7.08 6.09 -20.88
CA GLN A 190 -5.91 5.89 -21.73
C GLN A 190 -5.22 7.23 -22.04
N GLN A 191 -5.95 8.25 -22.47
CA GLN A 191 -5.38 9.57 -22.74
C GLN A 191 -4.68 10.18 -21.53
N VAL A 192 -5.26 10.00 -20.32
CA VAL A 192 -4.64 10.44 -19.06
C VAL A 192 -3.34 9.68 -18.81
N SER A 193 -3.31 8.36 -19.04
CA SER A 193 -2.08 7.56 -18.88
C SER A 193 -1.00 7.99 -19.86
N ASP A 194 -1.37 8.29 -21.11
CA ASP A 194 -0.43 8.75 -22.14
C ASP A 194 0.20 10.10 -21.74
N LEU A 195 -0.62 11.04 -21.20
CA LEU A 195 -0.13 12.32 -20.68
C LEU A 195 0.82 12.17 -19.48
N LEU A 196 0.60 11.16 -18.65
CA LEU A 196 1.45 10.84 -17.49
C LEU A 196 2.68 10.02 -17.88
N VAL A 197 2.82 9.67 -19.18
CA VAL A 197 3.91 8.79 -19.67
C VAL A 197 3.99 7.53 -18.80
N SER A 198 2.84 6.97 -18.41
CA SER A 198 2.76 5.82 -17.54
C SER A 198 2.06 4.65 -18.20
N THR A 199 2.55 3.43 -17.92
CA THR A 199 1.86 2.20 -18.27
C THR A 199 0.91 1.83 -17.14
N GLN A 200 -0.37 1.63 -17.46
CA GLN A 200 -1.37 1.19 -16.49
C GLN A 200 -1.04 -0.21 -15.99
N ARG A 201 -0.88 -0.36 -14.69
CA ARG A 201 -0.72 -1.64 -14.03
C ARG A 201 -2.07 -2.30 -13.76
N SER A 202 -2.10 -3.64 -13.81
CA SER A 202 -3.30 -4.40 -13.52
C SER A 202 -3.66 -4.34 -12.03
N PRO A 203 -4.98 -4.34 -11.67
CA PRO A 203 -5.40 -4.55 -10.29
C PRO A 203 -4.86 -5.86 -9.69
N ASP A 204 -4.66 -6.88 -10.54
CA ASP A 204 -4.17 -8.19 -10.14
C ASP A 204 -2.66 -8.23 -9.88
N GLU A 205 -1.94 -7.16 -10.22
CA GLU A 205 -0.52 -7.07 -9.92
C GLU A 205 -0.28 -6.95 -8.42
N ASN A 206 0.66 -7.76 -7.92
CA ASN A 206 1.04 -7.77 -6.52
C ASN A 206 2.06 -6.67 -6.21
N GLN A 207 2.06 -6.20 -4.97
CA GLN A 207 3.08 -5.28 -4.45
C GLN A 207 4.50 -5.87 -4.49
N SER A 208 4.63 -7.18 -4.57
CA SER A 208 5.90 -7.92 -4.80
C SER A 208 6.61 -7.53 -6.11
N LEU A 209 5.96 -6.76 -6.98
CA LEU A 209 6.64 -6.09 -8.12
C LEU A 209 7.82 -5.21 -7.68
N ALA A 210 7.88 -4.74 -6.44
CA ALA A 210 9.10 -4.15 -5.90
C ALA A 210 10.31 -5.09 -6.02
N MET A 211 10.09 -6.40 -6.01
CA MET A 211 11.12 -7.41 -6.32
C MET A 211 11.49 -7.44 -7.80
N ARG A 212 10.51 -7.43 -8.72
CA ARG A 212 10.80 -7.42 -10.16
C ARG A 212 11.61 -6.18 -10.57
N TYR A 213 11.32 -5.01 -10.01
CA TYR A 213 12.14 -3.81 -10.26
C TYR A 213 13.51 -3.88 -9.59
N ARG A 214 13.61 -4.43 -8.39
CA ARG A 214 14.90 -4.65 -7.70
C ARG A 214 15.82 -5.61 -8.48
N TYR A 215 15.24 -6.49 -9.28
CA TYR A 215 15.89 -7.52 -10.08
C TYR A 215 15.60 -7.39 -11.58
N ALA A 216 15.52 -6.17 -12.11
CA ALA A 216 15.13 -5.88 -13.50
C ALA A 216 15.95 -6.62 -14.58
N ASN A 217 17.17 -7.09 -14.24
CA ASN A 217 18.06 -7.83 -15.14
C ASN A 217 18.16 -9.33 -14.79
N VAL A 218 17.19 -9.87 -14.08
CA VAL A 218 17.20 -11.26 -13.61
C VAL A 218 16.23 -12.08 -14.47
N PRO A 219 16.61 -13.30 -14.91
CA PRO A 219 15.72 -14.17 -15.67
C PRO A 219 14.41 -14.47 -14.94
N GLU A 220 13.31 -14.63 -15.70
CA GLU A 220 11.95 -14.89 -15.16
C GLU A 220 11.96 -16.08 -14.19
N LEU A 221 12.65 -17.16 -14.53
CA LEU A 221 12.80 -18.34 -13.68
C LEU A 221 13.38 -18.01 -12.29
N LEU A 222 14.29 -17.06 -12.20
CA LEU A 222 14.88 -16.66 -10.92
C LEU A 222 13.93 -15.72 -10.14
N LEU A 223 13.12 -14.92 -10.84
CA LEU A 223 12.04 -14.15 -10.24
C LEU A 223 10.98 -15.07 -9.62
N GLU A 224 10.55 -16.11 -10.35
CA GLU A 224 9.66 -17.14 -9.83
C GLU A 224 10.24 -17.84 -8.58
N ALA A 225 11.54 -18.17 -8.58
CA ALA A 225 12.21 -18.73 -7.41
C ALA A 225 12.13 -17.80 -6.19
N LEU A 226 12.35 -16.50 -6.39
CA LEU A 226 12.28 -15.50 -5.34
C LEU A 226 10.84 -15.32 -4.83
N GLU A 227 9.84 -15.34 -5.72
CA GLU A 227 8.41 -15.28 -5.35
C GLU A 227 7.99 -16.51 -4.53
N ILE A 228 8.47 -17.71 -4.89
CA ILE A 228 8.26 -18.93 -4.10
C ILE A 228 8.87 -18.77 -2.70
N MET A 229 10.09 -18.25 -2.59
CA MET A 229 10.76 -18.00 -1.31
C MET A 229 9.99 -17.00 -0.43
N GLU A 230 9.49 -15.91 -1.00
CA GLU A 230 8.72 -14.91 -0.26
C GLU A 230 7.36 -15.42 0.22
N SER A 231 6.72 -16.25 -0.59
CA SER A 231 5.41 -16.82 -0.26
C SER A 231 5.49 -17.91 0.82
N ASN A 232 6.69 -18.50 1.03
CA ASN A 232 6.90 -19.61 1.96
C ASN A 232 7.89 -19.25 3.07
N VAL A 233 7.77 -18.04 3.66
CA VAL A 233 8.68 -17.55 4.70
C VAL A 233 8.50 -18.30 6.02
N GLU A 234 7.27 -18.66 6.39
CA GLU A 234 6.92 -19.34 7.65
C GLU A 234 7.36 -20.82 7.62
N GLU A 235 7.09 -21.50 6.52
CA GLU A 235 7.51 -22.89 6.26
C GLU A 235 8.48 -22.94 5.08
N PRO A 236 9.79 -22.66 5.33
CA PRO A 236 10.76 -22.49 4.26
C PRO A 236 11.01 -23.78 3.49
N LEU A 237 10.83 -23.71 2.18
CA LEU A 237 11.18 -24.79 1.27
C LEU A 237 12.71 -24.93 1.13
N SER A 238 13.20 -26.15 0.99
CA SER A 238 14.59 -26.39 0.64
C SER A 238 14.89 -25.95 -0.79
N PRO A 239 16.14 -25.65 -1.14
CA PRO A 239 16.52 -25.36 -2.52
C PRO A 239 16.15 -26.48 -3.52
N SER A 240 16.08 -27.74 -3.07
CA SER A 240 15.64 -28.85 -3.90
C SER A 240 14.16 -28.80 -4.22
N GLU A 241 13.32 -28.54 -3.21
CA GLU A 241 11.87 -28.37 -3.41
C GLU A 241 11.56 -27.18 -4.32
N ILE A 242 12.26 -26.04 -4.16
CA ILE A 242 12.11 -24.90 -5.08
C ILE A 242 12.48 -25.28 -6.52
N ALA A 243 13.59 -26.02 -6.70
CA ALA A 243 13.99 -26.48 -8.02
C ALA A 243 12.95 -27.44 -8.64
N ASP A 244 12.35 -28.33 -7.83
CA ASP A 244 11.29 -29.23 -8.26
C ASP A 244 10.02 -28.47 -8.69
N TYR A 245 9.60 -27.44 -7.95
CA TYR A 245 8.49 -26.54 -8.34
C TYR A 245 8.73 -25.86 -9.67
N LEU A 246 9.98 -25.42 -9.91
CA LEU A 246 10.37 -24.76 -11.17
C LEU A 246 10.71 -25.75 -12.29
N LYS A 247 10.62 -27.06 -12.05
CA LYS A 247 10.96 -28.12 -13.01
C LYS A 247 12.38 -28.03 -13.56
N ILE A 248 13.33 -27.64 -12.71
CA ILE A 248 14.76 -27.56 -13.04
C ILE A 248 15.61 -28.38 -12.05
N SER A 249 16.87 -28.62 -12.39
CA SER A 249 17.81 -29.25 -11.45
C SER A 249 18.25 -28.25 -10.37
N ARG A 250 18.52 -28.74 -9.14
CA ARG A 250 19.11 -27.92 -8.07
C ARG A 250 20.40 -27.22 -8.51
N ARG A 251 21.25 -27.90 -9.29
CA ARG A 251 22.50 -27.34 -9.83
C ARG A 251 22.21 -26.15 -10.77
N GLN A 252 21.15 -26.22 -11.55
CA GLN A 252 20.73 -25.11 -12.42
C GLN A 252 20.24 -23.93 -11.59
N LEU A 253 19.45 -24.14 -10.54
CA LEU A 253 19.01 -23.12 -9.60
C LEU A 253 20.22 -22.43 -8.93
N GLU A 254 21.15 -23.20 -8.36
CA GLU A 254 22.35 -22.68 -7.73
C GLU A 254 23.22 -21.86 -8.69
N ARG A 255 23.36 -22.30 -9.95
CA ARG A 255 24.07 -21.56 -11.00
C ARG A 255 23.42 -20.22 -11.28
N GLN A 256 22.09 -20.18 -11.46
CA GLN A 256 21.33 -18.95 -11.71
C GLN A 256 21.49 -17.94 -10.55
N PHE A 257 21.37 -18.41 -9.30
CA PHE A 257 21.56 -17.55 -8.13
C PHE A 257 22.98 -16.96 -8.05
N ARG A 258 24.01 -17.74 -8.39
CA ARG A 258 25.41 -17.24 -8.41
C ARG A 258 25.63 -16.25 -9.55
N GLU A 259 25.13 -16.55 -10.72
CA GLU A 259 25.33 -15.73 -11.94
C GLU A 259 24.68 -14.36 -11.82
N PHE A 260 23.42 -14.31 -11.40
CA PHE A 260 22.63 -13.07 -11.39
C PHE A 260 22.58 -12.35 -10.04
N LEU A 261 22.71 -13.05 -8.93
CA LEU A 261 22.59 -12.49 -7.57
C LEU A 261 23.89 -12.59 -6.75
N ASN A 262 24.94 -13.15 -7.31
CA ASN A 262 26.22 -13.37 -6.65
C ASN A 262 26.10 -14.05 -5.26
N THR A 263 25.12 -14.92 -5.10
CA THR A 263 24.82 -15.62 -3.84
C THR A 263 24.28 -17.03 -4.12
N GLY A 264 24.14 -17.86 -3.09
CA GLY A 264 23.42 -19.14 -3.20
C GLY A 264 21.97 -19.03 -2.79
N PRO A 265 21.08 -19.94 -3.26
CA PRO A 265 19.64 -19.89 -2.97
C PRO A 265 19.34 -19.94 -1.46
N ALA A 266 19.99 -20.80 -0.68
CA ALA A 266 19.77 -20.89 0.76
C ALA A 266 20.15 -19.60 1.51
N ARG A 267 21.25 -18.95 1.10
CA ARG A 267 21.68 -17.67 1.68
C ARG A 267 20.70 -16.55 1.33
N LYS A 268 20.25 -16.52 0.06
CA LYS A 268 19.26 -15.54 -0.39
C LYS A 268 17.95 -15.70 0.36
N TYR A 269 17.51 -16.94 0.54
CA TYR A 269 16.30 -17.21 1.30
C TYR A 269 16.41 -16.75 2.77
N LEU A 270 17.56 -16.98 3.40
CA LEU A 270 17.81 -16.46 4.76
C LEU A 270 17.72 -14.92 4.79
N GLU A 271 18.28 -14.22 3.79
CA GLU A 271 18.20 -12.77 3.68
C GLU A 271 16.74 -12.28 3.57
N ILE A 272 15.91 -12.94 2.76
CA ILE A 272 14.46 -12.65 2.61
C ILE A 272 13.76 -12.81 3.96
N ARG A 273 13.97 -13.93 4.65
CA ARG A 273 13.37 -14.22 5.96
C ARG A 273 13.80 -13.23 7.04
N LEU A 274 15.06 -12.85 7.07
CA LEU A 274 15.59 -11.85 8.00
C LEU A 274 15.05 -10.45 7.70
N ALA A 275 14.93 -10.06 6.43
CA ALA A 275 14.33 -8.79 6.03
C ALA A 275 12.86 -8.71 6.48
N ARG A 276 12.10 -9.80 6.29
CA ARG A 276 10.71 -9.91 6.76
C ARG A 276 10.61 -9.81 8.28
N ALA A 277 11.47 -10.55 8.99
CA ALA A 277 11.52 -10.50 10.44
C ALA A 277 11.88 -9.09 10.98
N ARG A 278 12.78 -8.36 10.30
CA ARG A 278 13.14 -7.00 10.68
C ARG A 278 11.96 -6.05 10.58
N LEU A 279 11.14 -6.15 9.52
CA LEU A 279 9.91 -5.37 9.41
C LEU A 279 8.97 -5.66 10.59
N SER A 280 8.74 -6.93 10.92
CA SER A 280 7.91 -7.31 12.07
C SER A 280 8.50 -6.79 13.40
N VAL A 281 9.81 -6.84 13.59
CA VAL A 281 10.49 -6.27 14.77
C VAL A 281 10.23 -4.76 14.91
N LEU A 282 10.28 -4.01 13.80
CA LEU A 282 10.19 -2.56 13.79
C LEU A 282 8.74 -2.04 13.76
N ARG A 283 7.82 -2.82 13.20
CA ARG A 283 6.46 -2.36 12.90
C ARG A 283 5.38 -2.95 13.81
N THR A 284 5.64 -4.09 14.48
CA THR A 284 4.65 -4.80 15.30
C THR A 284 5.07 -4.86 16.79
N SER A 285 4.11 -5.18 17.66
CA SER A 285 4.33 -5.44 19.09
C SER A 285 4.62 -6.92 19.39
N ARG A 286 4.59 -7.80 18.37
CA ARG A 286 4.78 -9.26 18.50
C ARG A 286 6.05 -9.59 19.26
N ARG A 287 6.01 -10.68 20.02
CA ARG A 287 7.17 -11.19 20.76
C ARG A 287 8.24 -11.67 19.79
N ILE A 288 9.50 -11.61 20.20
CA ILE A 288 10.63 -11.99 19.32
C ILE A 288 10.60 -13.47 18.96
N ASP A 289 10.13 -14.33 19.87
CA ASP A 289 9.98 -15.76 19.61
C ASP A 289 8.83 -16.03 18.58
N GLU A 290 7.73 -15.31 18.66
CA GLU A 290 6.65 -15.38 17.67
C GLU A 290 7.10 -14.91 16.28
N ILE A 291 7.90 -13.82 16.21
CA ILE A 291 8.48 -13.34 14.94
C ILE A 291 9.45 -14.37 14.38
N ALA A 292 10.28 -15.00 15.23
CA ALA A 292 11.20 -16.07 14.81
C ALA A 292 10.43 -17.23 14.17
N SER A 293 9.38 -17.71 14.82
CA SER A 293 8.53 -18.79 14.29
C SER A 293 7.84 -18.38 12.98
N ALA A 294 7.19 -17.21 12.92
CA ALA A 294 6.53 -16.70 11.73
C ALA A 294 7.47 -16.44 10.54
N CYS A 295 8.77 -16.37 10.79
CA CYS A 295 9.80 -16.29 9.75
C CYS A 295 10.59 -17.60 9.57
N GLY A 296 10.02 -18.72 10.02
CA GLY A 296 10.52 -20.08 9.78
C GLY A 296 11.82 -20.41 10.52
N PHE A 297 12.18 -19.73 11.62
CA PHE A 297 13.32 -20.08 12.42
C PHE A 297 12.96 -21.14 13.47
N ALA A 298 13.76 -22.20 13.53
CA ALA A 298 13.56 -23.32 14.45
C ALA A 298 13.66 -22.92 15.93
N SER A 299 14.35 -21.82 16.26
CA SER A 299 14.44 -21.28 17.62
C SER A 299 14.70 -19.78 17.62
N ALA A 300 14.24 -19.10 18.68
CA ALA A 300 14.51 -17.68 18.90
C ALA A 300 16.02 -17.39 19.06
N ALA A 301 16.78 -18.29 19.66
CA ALA A 301 18.23 -18.14 19.82
C ALA A 301 18.95 -18.11 18.46
N HIS A 302 18.63 -19.03 17.56
CA HIS A 302 19.16 -19.07 16.20
C HIS A 302 18.75 -17.82 15.41
N PHE A 303 17.50 -17.38 15.53
CA PHE A 303 17.02 -16.15 14.92
C PHE A 303 17.82 -14.93 15.40
N ILE A 304 17.97 -14.73 16.72
CA ILE A 304 18.69 -13.59 17.31
C ILE A 304 20.14 -13.55 16.83
N ASP A 305 20.81 -14.69 16.75
CA ASP A 305 22.18 -14.80 16.26
C ASP A 305 22.29 -14.38 14.79
N ARG A 306 21.43 -14.93 13.92
CA ARG A 306 21.39 -14.58 12.48
C ARG A 306 21.00 -13.12 12.25
N TYR A 307 20.05 -12.62 13.02
CA TYR A 307 19.62 -11.21 12.96
C TYR A 307 20.77 -10.27 13.33
N ARG A 308 21.48 -10.55 14.43
CA ARG A 308 22.65 -9.75 14.85
C ARG A 308 23.76 -9.77 13.81
N THR A 309 24.02 -10.92 13.23
CA THR A 309 25.02 -11.07 12.15
C THR A 309 24.63 -10.24 10.92
N ALA A 310 23.34 -10.17 10.57
CA ALA A 310 22.88 -9.47 9.39
C ALA A 310 22.76 -7.95 9.58
N PHE A 311 22.33 -7.49 10.78
CA PHE A 311 21.96 -6.09 11.02
C PHE A 311 22.82 -5.39 12.10
N GLY A 312 23.77 -6.06 12.71
CA GLY A 312 24.68 -5.50 13.71
C GLY A 312 24.12 -5.40 15.13
N ASN A 313 22.80 -5.43 15.31
CA ASN A 313 22.11 -5.32 16.60
C ASN A 313 21.16 -6.50 16.84
N SER A 314 20.82 -6.75 18.12
CA SER A 314 19.75 -7.71 18.40
C SER A 314 18.38 -7.14 18.07
N PRO A 315 17.37 -7.99 17.77
CA PRO A 315 16.01 -7.53 17.49
C PRO A 315 15.44 -6.65 18.60
N GLN A 316 15.66 -7.03 19.87
CA GLN A 316 15.20 -6.25 21.02
C GLN A 316 15.87 -4.87 21.10
N ALA A 317 17.19 -4.81 20.87
CA ALA A 317 17.93 -3.55 20.90
C ALA A 317 17.47 -2.59 19.80
N GLU A 318 17.26 -3.11 18.60
CA GLU A 318 16.77 -2.29 17.47
C GLU A 318 15.35 -1.77 17.71
N ARG A 319 14.44 -2.60 18.21
CA ARG A 319 13.10 -2.19 18.63
C ARG A 319 13.13 -1.11 19.70
N LYS A 320 13.97 -1.26 20.73
CA LYS A 320 14.11 -0.28 21.81
C LYS A 320 14.64 1.05 21.31
N ALA A 321 15.65 1.04 20.44
CA ALA A 321 16.20 2.26 19.84
C ALA A 321 15.14 3.03 19.04
N LEU A 322 14.32 2.33 18.26
CA LEU A 322 13.22 2.96 17.51
C LEU A 322 12.16 3.60 18.43
N LEU A 323 11.84 2.94 19.55
CA LEU A 323 10.86 3.46 20.52
C LEU A 323 11.41 4.68 21.28
N GLY A 324 12.72 4.71 21.58
CA GLY A 324 13.39 5.85 22.21
C GLY A 324 13.56 7.07 21.30
N ALA A 325 13.71 6.86 19.99
CA ALA A 325 13.79 7.94 19.00
C ALA A 325 12.42 8.58 18.66
N ARG A 326 11.31 7.99 19.12
CA ARG A 326 9.92 8.45 18.91
C ARG A 326 9.32 9.17 20.13
N GLN A 327 10.08 9.35 21.20
CA GLN A 327 9.76 10.19 22.37
C GLN A 327 10.44 11.57 22.26
#